data_80d7e2fd5fe2fd7b3082a336061c527f
#
_entry.id   80d7e2fd5fe2fd7b3082a336061c527f
#
_cell.length_a   1.000
_cell.length_b   1.000
_cell.length_c   1.000
_cell.angle_alpha   90.00
_cell.angle_beta   90.00
_cell.angle_gamma   90.00
#
_symmetry.space_group_name_H-M   'P 1'
#
loop_
_entity.id
_entity.type
_entity.pdbx_description
1 polymer ?
#
loop_
_entity_poly.entity_id
_entity_poly.type
_entity_poly.pdbx_seq_one_letter_code
_entity_poly.pdbx_strand_id
1 'polypeptide(L)'
;MSPETGLPPETGLPPETGLPPETARRVDALVAQAQAVGRAPSLILGVLRAQSATAGAGAGRDVPAGGLVHVAAAGETPAPDPEMQYRIGSITKTMTAVLLLRQRDDGLLDLDDPLERHLPGTPLGTLRLRELLGHAAGLQREPDGEWWERSAGADLATLLAALTGAKRAFPAHRTFHYSNLAYGLLGAVLERCTGESWWKLVRSRLLDPLQMTRTSYQPAEPYARGYVVHPWHGTLREEPRTDTGAMAPAGQLWASLADLARWAGFLADPDPEIIAPGTLAEMCVPVAMADLDSWTAGYGLGLELHRAGDRVYTGHGGSMPGYVATLSVHRPSGIGVVGFANAYGLRSGSLPMLGRQVLSTVLDAEPVPVRPWRPATAVPTGEIAELTGRWWWMGREFEVAWEPTAEELVISQLPPGPVPASRFGRDATGRWQGRSGWNDGEILSVRRDRAGAVTALDIATFVFTRDPDRLD
;
A
#
# COMPACT_ATOMS: atom_id res chain seq x y z
N MET A 1 -10.67 -29.54 -53.42
CA MET A 1 -9.39 -29.21 -52.76
C MET A 1 -9.47 -27.75 -52.33
N SER A 2 -9.87 -27.55 -51.10
CA SER A 2 -9.92 -26.22 -50.47
C SER A 2 -8.61 -26.03 -49.70
N PRO A 3 -7.99 -24.84 -49.71
CA PRO A 3 -6.79 -24.59 -48.92
C PRO A 3 -7.15 -24.32 -47.45
N GLU A 4 -6.58 -25.14 -46.58
CA GLU A 4 -6.54 -24.89 -45.12
C GLU A 4 -5.68 -23.65 -44.87
N THR A 5 -6.30 -22.58 -44.38
CA THR A 5 -5.58 -21.43 -43.79
C THR A 5 -5.23 -21.78 -42.36
N GLY A 6 -4.01 -22.34 -42.22
CA GLY A 6 -3.38 -22.51 -40.91
C GLY A 6 -3.08 -21.17 -40.27
N LEU A 7 -3.70 -20.90 -39.13
CA LEU A 7 -3.29 -19.83 -38.22
C LEU A 7 -1.86 -20.14 -37.72
N PRO A 8 -0.99 -19.13 -37.57
CA PRO A 8 0.34 -19.35 -37.00
C PRO A 8 0.19 -19.81 -35.54
N PRO A 9 1.07 -20.68 -35.05
CA PRO A 9 1.03 -21.19 -33.68
C PRO A 9 1.19 -20.03 -32.69
N GLU A 10 0.35 -20.02 -31.66
CA GLU A 10 0.53 -19.15 -30.51
C GLU A 10 1.94 -19.39 -29.94
N THR A 11 2.82 -18.42 -30.10
CA THR A 11 4.09 -18.37 -29.37
C THR A 11 3.81 -17.93 -27.95
N GLY A 12 3.17 -18.78 -27.18
CA GLY A 12 3.08 -18.67 -25.73
C GLY A 12 4.45 -19.05 -25.15
N LEU A 13 5.36 -18.09 -25.06
CA LEU A 13 6.50 -18.21 -24.15
C LEU A 13 5.93 -18.29 -22.73
N PRO A 14 6.39 -19.25 -21.88
CA PRO A 14 6.04 -19.25 -20.48
C PRO A 14 6.47 -17.89 -19.88
N PRO A 15 5.73 -17.32 -18.90
CA PRO A 15 6.14 -16.08 -18.28
C PRO A 15 7.54 -16.28 -17.70
N GLU A 16 8.52 -15.52 -18.20
CA GLU A 16 9.85 -15.50 -17.61
C GLU A 16 9.70 -15.12 -16.14
N THR A 17 10.16 -15.98 -15.25
CA THR A 17 10.00 -15.82 -13.79
C THR A 17 10.88 -14.70 -13.22
N GLY A 18 11.70 -14.03 -14.05
CA GLY A 18 12.66 -12.99 -13.68
C GLY A 18 12.43 -11.66 -14.40
N LEU A 19 13.28 -10.67 -14.11
CA LEU A 19 13.36 -9.44 -14.89
C LEU A 19 14.04 -9.67 -16.24
N PRO A 20 13.70 -8.88 -17.29
CA PRO A 20 14.48 -8.87 -18.52
C PRO A 20 15.97 -8.62 -18.22
N PRO A 21 16.91 -9.31 -18.89
CA PRO A 21 18.34 -9.26 -18.53
C PRO A 21 18.95 -7.85 -18.52
N GLU A 22 18.47 -6.96 -19.39
CA GLU A 22 18.92 -5.56 -19.41
C GLU A 22 18.42 -4.80 -18.19
N THR A 23 17.16 -4.98 -17.83
CA THR A 23 16.55 -4.37 -16.63
C THR A 23 17.24 -4.85 -15.36
N ALA A 24 17.51 -6.16 -15.26
CA ALA A 24 18.26 -6.74 -14.14
C ALA A 24 19.64 -6.08 -14.00
N ARG A 25 20.42 -6.00 -15.10
CA ARG A 25 21.74 -5.32 -15.07
C ARG A 25 21.65 -3.85 -14.66
N ARG A 26 20.60 -3.13 -15.07
CA ARG A 26 20.39 -1.72 -14.65
C ARG A 26 20.11 -1.63 -13.16
N VAL A 27 19.28 -2.53 -12.61
CA VAL A 27 18.99 -2.59 -11.18
C VAL A 27 20.27 -2.90 -10.38
N ASP A 28 21.06 -3.90 -10.82
CA ASP A 28 22.33 -4.25 -10.18
C ASP A 28 23.32 -3.07 -10.17
N ALA A 29 23.43 -2.35 -11.28
CA ALA A 29 24.27 -1.17 -11.38
C ALA A 29 23.83 -0.04 -10.44
N LEU A 30 22.52 0.22 -10.31
CA LEU A 30 21.97 1.22 -9.39
C LEU A 30 22.31 0.86 -7.93
N VAL A 31 22.16 -0.41 -7.56
CA VAL A 31 22.45 -0.89 -6.20
C VAL A 31 23.94 -0.83 -5.90
N ALA A 32 24.79 -1.30 -6.81
CA ALA A 32 26.26 -1.24 -6.67
C ALA A 32 26.74 0.22 -6.53
N GLN A 33 26.25 1.12 -7.38
CA GLN A 33 26.58 2.54 -7.30
C GLN A 33 26.11 3.17 -5.98
N ALA A 34 24.88 2.87 -5.55
CA ALA A 34 24.34 3.39 -4.30
C ALA A 34 25.13 2.90 -3.08
N GLN A 35 25.57 1.64 -3.08
CA GLN A 35 26.43 1.09 -2.02
C GLN A 35 27.80 1.80 -2.00
N ALA A 36 28.47 1.91 -3.14
CA ALA A 36 29.80 2.48 -3.24
C ALA A 36 29.82 3.97 -2.86
N VAL A 37 28.94 4.77 -3.47
CA VAL A 37 28.87 6.22 -3.20
C VAL A 37 28.22 6.50 -1.85
N GLY A 38 27.22 5.71 -1.48
CA GLY A 38 26.50 5.80 -0.20
C GLY A 38 27.31 5.29 0.99
N ARG A 39 28.38 4.52 0.73
CA ARG A 39 29.26 3.93 1.74
C ARG A 39 28.50 3.04 2.73
N ALA A 40 27.51 2.29 2.24
CA ALA A 40 26.84 1.30 3.06
C ALA A 40 27.74 0.06 3.21
N PRO A 41 27.95 -0.48 4.44
CA PRO A 41 28.74 -1.71 4.59
C PRO A 41 28.12 -2.91 3.89
N SER A 42 26.78 -2.98 3.88
CA SER A 42 25.96 -3.97 3.17
C SER A 42 24.67 -3.33 2.69
N LEU A 43 24.28 -3.61 1.46
CA LEU A 43 23.04 -3.13 0.84
C LEU A 43 22.44 -4.25 0.01
N ILE A 44 21.16 -4.52 0.22
CA ILE A 44 20.39 -5.52 -0.53
C ILE A 44 19.02 -4.94 -0.92
N LEU A 45 18.59 -5.23 -2.13
CA LEU A 45 17.32 -4.77 -2.67
C LEU A 45 16.68 -5.88 -3.50
N GLY A 46 15.40 -6.12 -3.30
CA GLY A 46 14.61 -7.10 -4.04
C GLY A 46 13.50 -6.44 -4.83
N VAL A 47 13.32 -6.87 -6.07
CA VAL A 47 12.13 -6.60 -6.88
C VAL A 47 11.19 -7.76 -6.74
N LEU A 48 9.90 -7.50 -6.54
CA LEU A 48 8.87 -8.51 -6.40
C LEU A 48 7.71 -8.30 -7.35
N ARG A 49 6.98 -9.38 -7.65
CA ARG A 49 5.64 -9.37 -8.25
C ARG A 49 4.66 -10.01 -7.29
N ALA A 50 3.60 -9.29 -6.95
CA ALA A 50 2.50 -9.87 -6.19
C ALA A 50 1.87 -11.01 -7.01
N GLN A 51 1.62 -12.13 -6.36
CA GLN A 51 0.87 -13.23 -6.96
C GLN A 51 -0.61 -12.87 -6.88
N SER A 52 -1.27 -12.64 -8.04
CA SER A 52 -2.71 -12.42 -8.03
C SER A 52 -3.42 -13.66 -7.46
N ALA A 53 -4.17 -13.48 -6.38
CA ALA A 53 -5.02 -14.53 -5.80
C ALA A 53 -6.08 -15.06 -6.81
N THR A 54 -6.30 -14.32 -7.93
CA THR A 54 -7.20 -14.69 -9.02
C THR A 54 -6.53 -15.51 -10.14
N ALA A 55 -5.20 -15.65 -10.13
CA ALA A 55 -4.52 -16.58 -11.03
C ALA A 55 -4.76 -18.01 -10.53
N GLY A 56 -5.73 -18.68 -11.16
CA GLY A 56 -6.20 -20.01 -10.76
C GLY A 56 -5.08 -21.00 -10.46
N ALA A 57 -5.37 -22.03 -9.65
CA ALA A 57 -4.52 -23.06 -9.07
C ALA A 57 -3.67 -23.91 -10.06
N GLY A 58 -3.26 -23.36 -11.20
CA GLY A 58 -2.48 -24.00 -12.26
C GLY A 58 -1.12 -23.35 -12.58
N ALA A 59 -0.76 -22.21 -11.98
CA ALA A 59 0.58 -21.64 -12.17
C ALA A 59 1.57 -22.39 -11.28
N GLY A 60 2.59 -23.00 -11.90
CA GLY A 60 3.57 -23.87 -11.26
C GLY A 60 4.25 -23.25 -10.04
N ARG A 61 4.56 -24.13 -9.09
CA ARG A 61 5.11 -23.86 -7.74
C ARG A 61 6.57 -23.37 -7.69
N ASP A 62 7.10 -22.73 -8.73
CA ASP A 62 8.51 -22.33 -8.81
C ASP A 62 8.75 -20.82 -8.65
N VAL A 63 7.78 -20.05 -8.07
CA VAL A 63 8.04 -18.64 -7.75
C VAL A 63 8.76 -18.57 -6.40
N PRO A 64 9.92 -17.87 -6.34
CA PRO A 64 10.70 -17.74 -5.10
C PRO A 64 9.86 -17.17 -3.95
N ALA A 65 10.25 -17.52 -2.72
CA ALA A 65 9.57 -17.06 -1.50
C ALA A 65 9.34 -15.55 -1.51
N GLY A 66 8.08 -15.13 -1.33
CA GLY A 66 7.67 -13.72 -1.32
C GLY A 66 7.51 -13.06 -2.68
N GLY A 67 7.48 -13.83 -3.80
CA GLY A 67 7.30 -13.25 -5.13
C GLY A 67 8.51 -12.47 -5.65
N LEU A 68 9.70 -12.64 -5.04
CA LEU A 68 10.93 -12.03 -5.49
C LEU A 68 11.29 -12.54 -6.90
N VAL A 69 11.46 -11.60 -7.83
CA VAL A 69 11.83 -11.89 -9.23
C VAL A 69 13.27 -11.47 -9.55
N HIS A 70 13.87 -10.63 -8.70
CA HIS A 70 15.27 -10.23 -8.81
C HIS A 70 15.79 -9.75 -7.45
N VAL A 71 17.05 -10.05 -7.14
CA VAL A 71 17.74 -9.57 -5.95
C VAL A 71 19.07 -8.96 -6.39
N ALA A 72 19.26 -7.68 -6.10
CA ALA A 72 20.50 -6.95 -6.31
C ALA A 72 21.16 -6.68 -4.95
N ALA A 73 22.45 -6.96 -4.82
CA ALA A 73 23.15 -6.83 -3.57
C ALA A 73 24.59 -6.32 -3.77
N ALA A 74 25.10 -5.55 -2.79
CA ALA A 74 26.45 -5.04 -2.80
C ALA A 74 26.97 -4.83 -1.38
N GLY A 75 28.28 -4.93 -1.20
CA GLY A 75 28.95 -4.82 0.09
C GLY A 75 29.31 -6.18 0.69
N GLU A 76 30.18 -6.18 1.72
CA GLU A 76 30.81 -7.39 2.27
C GLU A 76 30.73 -7.47 3.80
N THR A 77 30.08 -6.51 4.46
CA THR A 77 30.05 -6.45 5.92
C THR A 77 28.61 -6.37 6.46
N PRO A 78 27.90 -7.50 6.60
CA PRO A 78 28.20 -8.82 6.04
C PRO A 78 27.93 -8.87 4.53
N ALA A 79 28.32 -9.95 3.86
CA ALA A 79 27.85 -10.26 2.52
C ALA A 79 26.31 -10.38 2.55
N PRO A 80 25.57 -9.62 1.72
CA PRO A 80 24.11 -9.62 1.78
C PRO A 80 23.52 -10.98 1.41
N ASP A 81 22.51 -11.40 2.16
CA ASP A 81 21.74 -12.63 1.94
C ASP A 81 20.24 -12.32 2.10
N PRO A 82 19.35 -12.81 1.20
CA PRO A 82 17.91 -12.59 1.28
C PRO A 82 17.25 -13.09 2.57
N GLU A 83 17.84 -14.10 3.24
CA GLU A 83 17.33 -14.67 4.49
C GLU A 83 17.91 -13.99 5.74
N MET A 84 18.89 -13.11 5.57
CA MET A 84 19.46 -12.34 6.67
C MET A 84 18.48 -11.29 7.17
N GLN A 85 18.32 -11.21 8.50
CA GLN A 85 17.42 -10.21 9.09
C GLN A 85 18.11 -8.83 9.21
N TYR A 86 17.31 -7.81 8.96
CA TYR A 86 17.63 -6.39 9.22
C TYR A 86 16.51 -5.75 10.04
N ARG A 87 16.80 -4.66 10.78
CA ARG A 87 15.72 -3.88 11.39
C ARG A 87 14.91 -3.18 10.30
N ILE A 88 13.59 -3.35 10.34
CA ILE A 88 12.70 -2.72 9.35
C ILE A 88 12.23 -1.32 9.77
N GLY A 89 12.52 -0.93 11.01
CA GLY A 89 12.15 0.39 11.53
C GLY A 89 10.68 0.70 11.31
N SER A 90 10.41 1.90 10.84
CA SER A 90 9.04 2.41 10.70
C SER A 90 8.15 1.65 9.72
N ILE A 91 8.66 0.72 8.91
CA ILE A 91 7.81 -0.21 8.15
C ILE A 91 6.90 -1.01 9.11
N THR A 92 7.32 -1.22 10.37
CA THR A 92 6.51 -1.78 11.46
C THR A 92 5.15 -1.08 11.61
N LYS A 93 5.08 0.23 11.35
CA LYS A 93 3.83 1.00 11.44
C LYS A 93 2.75 0.52 10.49
N THR A 94 3.15 0.04 9.32
CA THR A 94 2.18 -0.51 8.35
C THR A 94 1.47 -1.74 8.90
N MET A 95 2.19 -2.59 9.66
CA MET A 95 1.61 -3.76 10.32
C MET A 95 0.69 -3.36 11.49
N THR A 96 1.10 -2.38 12.29
CA THR A 96 0.27 -1.82 13.37
C THR A 96 -1.02 -1.21 12.79
N ALA A 97 -0.93 -0.50 11.67
CA ALA A 97 -2.09 0.09 11.01
C ALA A 97 -3.06 -0.98 10.46
N VAL A 98 -2.55 -2.01 9.78
CA VAL A 98 -3.38 -3.13 9.30
C VAL A 98 -4.12 -3.80 10.45
N LEU A 99 -3.45 -4.06 11.59
CA LEU A 99 -4.10 -4.61 12.76
C LEU A 99 -5.23 -3.71 13.28
N LEU A 100 -5.01 -2.39 13.33
CA LEU A 100 -6.03 -1.46 13.81
C LEU A 100 -7.25 -1.41 12.88
N LEU A 101 -7.02 -1.36 11.57
CA LEU A 101 -8.10 -1.38 10.57
C LEU A 101 -8.88 -2.70 10.63
N ARG A 102 -8.20 -3.82 10.86
CA ARG A 102 -8.86 -5.10 11.08
C ARG A 102 -9.78 -5.07 12.31
N GLN A 103 -9.33 -4.49 13.45
CA GLN A 103 -10.20 -4.35 14.63
C GLN A 103 -11.41 -3.44 14.34
N ARG A 104 -11.25 -2.41 13.50
CA ARG A 104 -12.37 -1.60 13.02
C ARG A 104 -13.35 -2.44 12.20
N ASP A 105 -12.86 -3.24 11.26
CA ASP A 105 -13.69 -4.10 10.40
C ASP A 105 -14.43 -5.17 11.21
N ASP A 106 -13.79 -5.66 12.30
CA ASP A 106 -14.39 -6.58 13.27
C ASP A 106 -15.39 -5.88 14.25
N GLY A 107 -15.58 -4.54 14.13
CA GLY A 107 -16.50 -3.76 14.93
C GLY A 107 -16.06 -3.50 16.37
N LEU A 108 -14.79 -3.69 16.70
CA LEU A 108 -14.25 -3.49 18.07
C LEU A 108 -13.84 -2.04 18.34
N LEU A 109 -13.65 -1.23 17.33
CA LEU A 109 -13.36 0.20 17.43
C LEU A 109 -13.87 0.94 16.19
N ASP A 110 -13.92 2.28 16.29
CA ASP A 110 -14.14 3.18 15.17
C ASP A 110 -12.92 4.10 15.00
N LEU A 111 -12.55 4.42 13.77
CA LEU A 111 -11.42 5.34 13.51
C LEU A 111 -11.71 6.76 14.02
N ASP A 112 -12.97 7.12 14.19
CA ASP A 112 -13.39 8.39 14.78
C ASP A 112 -13.51 8.36 16.30
N ASP A 113 -13.26 7.20 16.92
CA ASP A 113 -13.17 7.12 18.37
C ASP A 113 -12.10 8.07 18.91
N PRO A 114 -12.43 8.85 19.96
CA PRO A 114 -11.44 9.59 20.70
C PRO A 114 -10.54 8.63 21.49
N LEU A 115 -9.26 8.98 21.62
CA LEU A 115 -8.27 8.17 22.34
C LEU A 115 -8.71 7.86 23.79
N GLU A 116 -9.44 8.76 24.43
CA GLU A 116 -10.02 8.60 25.78
C GLU A 116 -10.90 7.36 25.90
N ARG A 117 -11.58 6.97 24.83
CA ARG A 117 -12.44 5.77 24.86
C ARG A 117 -11.63 4.49 25.12
N HIS A 118 -10.41 4.44 24.59
CA HIS A 118 -9.54 3.27 24.66
C HIS A 118 -8.46 3.39 25.74
N LEU A 119 -7.99 4.62 26.00
CA LEU A 119 -6.99 4.94 27.03
C LEU A 119 -7.53 6.01 27.97
N PRO A 120 -8.45 5.63 28.90
CA PRO A 120 -9.09 6.58 29.82
C PRO A 120 -8.09 7.33 30.70
N GLY A 121 -8.36 8.61 30.95
CA GLY A 121 -7.53 9.48 31.78
C GLY A 121 -6.32 10.07 31.05
N THR A 122 -6.17 9.81 29.72
CA THR A 122 -5.10 10.44 28.95
C THR A 122 -5.36 11.92 28.72
N PRO A 123 -4.39 12.83 28.92
CA PRO A 123 -4.53 14.24 28.63
C PRO A 123 -4.65 14.54 27.11
N LEU A 124 -4.47 13.53 26.27
CA LEU A 124 -4.59 13.59 24.80
C LEU A 124 -5.91 12.95 24.32
N GLY A 125 -6.86 12.76 25.21
CA GLY A 125 -8.08 11.98 25.00
C GLY A 125 -8.96 12.39 23.83
N THR A 126 -8.91 13.66 23.40
CA THR A 126 -9.70 14.18 22.28
C THR A 126 -9.14 13.83 20.88
N LEU A 127 -7.90 13.30 20.78
CA LEU A 127 -7.32 12.88 19.51
C LEU A 127 -8.05 11.64 18.97
N ARG A 128 -8.34 11.62 17.70
CA ARG A 128 -9.01 10.49 17.04
C ARG A 128 -7.99 9.48 16.51
N LEU A 129 -8.38 8.21 16.44
CA LEU A 129 -7.48 7.14 15.96
C LEU A 129 -7.02 7.39 14.53
N ARG A 130 -7.91 7.88 13.62
CA ARG A 130 -7.54 8.26 12.25
C ARG A 130 -6.49 9.35 12.18
N GLU A 131 -6.53 10.31 13.10
CA GLU A 131 -5.55 11.40 13.17
C GLU A 131 -4.17 10.89 13.55
N LEU A 132 -4.11 9.92 14.47
CA LEU A 132 -2.87 9.26 14.88
C LEU A 132 -2.30 8.40 13.74
N LEU A 133 -3.14 7.58 13.10
CA LEU A 133 -2.76 6.74 11.96
C LEU A 133 -2.18 7.55 10.80
N GLY A 134 -2.81 8.68 10.47
CA GLY A 134 -2.46 9.52 9.32
C GLY A 134 -1.44 10.61 9.64
N HIS A 135 -0.86 10.65 10.84
CA HIS A 135 0.05 11.72 11.27
C HIS A 135 -0.54 13.14 11.14
N ALA A 136 -1.86 13.22 11.29
CA ALA A 136 -2.62 14.47 11.24
C ALA A 136 -3.02 15.00 12.63
N ALA A 137 -2.65 14.31 13.71
CA ALA A 137 -3.00 14.67 15.08
C ALA A 137 -2.26 15.91 15.61
N GLY A 138 -1.18 16.33 14.94
CA GLY A 138 -0.27 17.38 15.44
C GLY A 138 0.45 16.96 16.74
N LEU A 139 0.55 15.66 17.01
CA LEU A 139 1.21 15.12 18.18
C LEU A 139 2.72 15.23 18.07
N GLN A 140 3.40 15.50 19.18
CA GLN A 140 4.87 15.47 19.29
C GLN A 140 5.45 14.22 18.62
N ARG A 141 6.60 14.36 17.95
CA ARG A 141 7.21 13.28 17.17
C ARG A 141 7.63 12.09 18.03
N GLU A 142 8.34 12.36 19.12
CA GLU A 142 9.02 11.35 19.93
C GLU A 142 8.50 11.40 21.37
N PRO A 143 8.58 10.29 22.14
CA PRO A 143 8.40 10.37 23.59
C PRO A 143 9.49 11.24 24.22
N ASP A 144 9.24 11.76 25.40
CA ASP A 144 10.28 12.47 26.16
C ASP A 144 11.29 11.49 26.74
N GLY A 145 12.46 12.02 27.09
CA GLY A 145 13.52 11.27 27.72
C GLY A 145 14.69 10.98 26.76
N GLU A 146 15.34 9.85 26.98
CA GLU A 146 16.45 9.41 26.12
C GLU A 146 15.94 9.00 24.73
N TRP A 147 16.85 8.98 23.77
CA TRP A 147 16.52 8.54 22.41
C TRP A 147 16.06 7.07 22.41
N TRP A 148 14.73 6.88 22.34
CA TRP A 148 14.05 5.60 22.52
C TRP A 148 14.52 4.49 21.57
N GLU A 149 15.05 4.85 20.39
CA GLU A 149 15.59 3.87 19.45
C GLU A 149 16.94 3.28 19.89
N ARG A 150 17.65 3.96 20.80
CA ARG A 150 18.97 3.53 21.33
C ARG A 150 18.96 3.16 22.81
N SER A 151 17.91 3.48 23.51
CA SER A 151 17.75 3.21 24.95
C SER A 151 16.79 2.06 25.16
N ALA A 152 16.88 1.40 26.32
CA ALA A 152 15.85 0.45 26.73
C ALA A 152 14.51 1.17 26.82
N GLY A 153 13.48 0.63 26.12
CA GLY A 153 12.16 1.23 26.07
C GLY A 153 11.44 1.20 27.41
N ALA A 154 10.68 2.27 27.70
CA ALA A 154 9.77 2.30 28.84
C ALA A 154 8.62 1.30 28.63
N ASP A 155 8.03 0.85 29.73
CA ASP A 155 6.76 0.13 29.66
C ASP A 155 5.59 1.08 29.37
N LEU A 156 4.42 0.51 29.07
CA LEU A 156 3.24 1.28 28.69
C LEU A 156 2.78 2.23 29.82
N ALA A 157 2.83 1.79 31.08
CA ALA A 157 2.40 2.62 32.21
C ALA A 157 3.27 3.87 32.35
N THR A 158 4.59 3.72 32.20
CA THR A 158 5.55 4.82 32.20
C THR A 158 5.32 5.76 31.02
N LEU A 159 5.12 5.22 29.81
CA LEU A 159 4.82 6.03 28.61
C LEU A 159 3.56 6.87 28.81
N LEU A 160 2.46 6.26 29.29
CA LEU A 160 1.20 6.96 29.52
C LEU A 160 1.29 8.01 30.63
N ALA A 161 2.04 7.73 31.71
CA ALA A 161 2.27 8.69 32.80
C ALA A 161 3.07 9.93 32.38
N ALA A 162 3.92 9.80 31.34
CA ALA A 162 4.68 10.91 30.78
C ALA A 162 3.86 11.82 29.84
N LEU A 163 2.63 11.42 29.46
CA LEU A 163 1.79 12.21 28.58
C LEU A 163 1.27 13.48 29.27
N THR A 164 1.30 14.58 28.55
CA THR A 164 0.68 15.86 28.95
C THR A 164 0.02 16.50 27.73
N GLY A 165 -0.86 17.48 27.95
CA GLY A 165 -1.46 18.23 26.85
C GLY A 165 -0.45 18.99 25.99
N ALA A 166 0.74 19.31 26.53
CA ALA A 166 1.83 19.96 25.82
C ALA A 166 2.48 19.09 24.72
N LYS A 167 2.20 17.76 24.68
CA LYS A 167 2.64 16.88 23.60
C LYS A 167 1.97 17.20 22.26
N ARG A 168 0.97 18.00 22.26
CA ARG A 168 0.28 18.47 21.06
C ARG A 168 0.96 19.72 20.51
N ALA A 169 1.86 19.52 19.53
CA ALA A 169 2.62 20.59 18.88
C ALA A 169 1.74 21.47 17.98
N PHE A 170 0.71 20.90 17.33
CA PHE A 170 -0.22 21.58 16.45
C PHE A 170 -1.66 21.13 16.69
N PRO A 171 -2.66 21.94 16.32
CA PRO A 171 -4.03 21.45 16.18
C PRO A 171 -4.08 20.31 15.15
N ALA A 172 -5.00 19.37 15.34
CA ALA A 172 -5.24 18.30 14.38
C ALA A 172 -5.58 18.87 12.99
N HIS A 173 -5.18 18.18 11.94
CA HIS A 173 -5.38 18.53 10.53
C HIS A 173 -4.74 19.84 10.05
N ARG A 174 -3.93 20.51 10.90
CA ARG A 174 -3.24 21.73 10.46
C ARG A 174 -2.11 21.47 9.48
N THR A 175 -1.38 20.37 9.70
CA THR A 175 -0.24 19.95 8.87
C THR A 175 0.06 18.48 9.10
N PHE A 176 0.71 17.86 8.12
CA PHE A 176 1.37 16.59 8.34
C PHE A 176 2.46 16.73 9.41
N HIS A 177 2.40 15.91 10.45
CA HIS A 177 3.39 15.92 11.51
C HIS A 177 3.68 14.49 11.98
N TYR A 178 4.70 13.88 11.38
CA TYR A 178 5.08 12.49 11.65
C TYR A 178 5.35 12.28 13.14
N SER A 179 4.72 11.27 13.75
CA SER A 179 4.84 10.97 15.16
C SER A 179 5.04 9.48 15.43
N ASN A 180 6.20 9.11 15.99
CA ASN A 180 6.46 7.79 16.51
C ASN A 180 5.61 7.53 17.77
N LEU A 181 5.44 8.55 18.61
CA LEU A 181 4.61 8.50 19.80
C LEU A 181 3.16 8.08 19.46
N ALA A 182 2.60 8.58 18.34
CA ALA A 182 1.27 8.18 17.88
C ALA A 182 1.14 6.66 17.73
N TYR A 183 2.16 6.00 17.18
CA TYR A 183 2.13 4.55 16.97
C TYR A 183 2.36 3.74 18.26
N GLY A 184 3.12 4.26 19.23
CA GLY A 184 3.14 3.71 20.57
C GLY A 184 1.75 3.70 21.20
N LEU A 185 0.99 4.81 21.07
CA LEU A 185 -0.37 4.91 21.58
C LEU A 185 -1.35 4.00 20.83
N LEU A 186 -1.22 3.88 19.48
CA LEU A 186 -2.05 2.96 18.68
C LEU A 186 -1.80 1.49 19.07
N GLY A 187 -0.54 1.12 19.39
CA GLY A 187 -0.23 -0.19 19.97
C GLY A 187 -0.93 -0.43 21.30
N ALA A 188 -0.94 0.57 22.18
CA ALA A 188 -1.67 0.51 23.44
C ALA A 188 -3.20 0.35 23.25
N VAL A 189 -3.77 1.03 22.26
CA VAL A 189 -5.19 0.86 21.87
C VAL A 189 -5.46 -0.57 21.44
N LEU A 190 -4.60 -1.16 20.58
CA LEU A 190 -4.73 -2.55 20.14
C LEU A 190 -4.71 -3.52 21.33
N GLU A 191 -3.76 -3.37 22.25
CA GLU A 191 -3.67 -4.22 23.44
C GLU A 191 -4.89 -4.08 24.34
N ARG A 192 -5.42 -2.87 24.49
CA ARG A 192 -6.61 -2.61 25.29
C ARG A 192 -7.88 -3.20 24.70
N CYS A 193 -8.07 -3.07 23.36
CA CYS A 193 -9.25 -3.57 22.69
C CYS A 193 -9.29 -5.09 22.63
N THR A 194 -8.14 -5.74 22.49
CA THR A 194 -8.06 -7.18 22.24
C THR A 194 -7.72 -7.99 23.47
N GLY A 195 -7.13 -7.38 24.51
CA GLY A 195 -6.57 -8.09 25.66
C GLY A 195 -5.31 -8.89 25.36
N GLU A 196 -4.73 -8.74 24.16
CA GLU A 196 -3.52 -9.43 23.70
C GLU A 196 -2.39 -8.42 23.51
N SER A 197 -1.12 -8.83 23.75
CA SER A 197 0.02 -7.96 23.46
C SER A 197 0.12 -7.67 21.97
N TRP A 198 0.58 -6.45 21.63
CA TRP A 198 0.79 -6.03 20.25
C TRP A 198 1.65 -7.05 19.45
N TRP A 199 2.72 -7.57 20.06
CA TRP A 199 3.56 -8.56 19.41
C TRP A 199 2.82 -9.87 19.10
N LYS A 200 1.98 -10.34 20.03
CA LYS A 200 1.17 -11.54 19.79
C LYS A 200 0.20 -11.33 18.64
N LEU A 201 -0.43 -10.15 18.55
CA LEU A 201 -1.32 -9.81 17.42
C LEU A 201 -0.57 -9.77 16.10
N VAL A 202 0.59 -9.09 16.03
CA VAL A 202 1.43 -9.07 14.82
C VAL A 202 1.74 -10.50 14.37
N ARG A 203 2.25 -11.33 15.28
CA ARG A 203 2.64 -12.69 14.97
C ARG A 203 1.46 -13.52 14.45
N SER A 204 0.40 -13.64 15.26
CA SER A 204 -0.69 -14.58 14.98
C SER A 204 -1.64 -14.11 13.87
N ARG A 205 -1.79 -12.79 13.67
CA ARG A 205 -2.76 -12.22 12.72
C ARG A 205 -2.14 -11.81 11.39
N LEU A 206 -0.81 -11.62 11.34
CA LEU A 206 -0.12 -11.18 10.13
C LEU A 206 1.01 -12.15 9.73
N LEU A 207 2.00 -12.39 10.61
CA LEU A 207 3.20 -13.12 10.23
C LEU A 207 2.93 -14.59 9.95
N ASP A 208 2.19 -15.27 10.84
CA ASP A 208 1.89 -16.71 10.70
C ASP A 208 1.05 -16.97 9.42
N PRO A 209 -0.07 -16.24 9.14
CA PRO A 209 -0.83 -16.40 7.90
C PRO A 209 0.00 -16.11 6.63
N LEU A 210 0.84 -15.07 6.65
CA LEU A 210 1.69 -14.69 5.51
C LEU A 210 2.98 -15.50 5.42
N GLN A 211 3.18 -16.49 6.31
CA GLN A 211 4.38 -17.33 6.37
C GLN A 211 5.69 -16.52 6.48
N MET A 212 5.64 -15.41 7.21
CA MET A 212 6.79 -14.54 7.47
C MET A 212 7.63 -15.08 8.63
N THR A 213 8.24 -16.24 8.42
CA THR A 213 8.92 -17.01 9.47
C THR A 213 10.27 -16.43 9.90
N ARG A 214 10.82 -15.50 9.08
CA ARG A 214 12.04 -14.75 9.33
C ARG A 214 11.75 -13.31 9.72
N THR A 215 10.56 -13.03 10.30
CA THR A 215 10.19 -11.75 10.90
C THR A 215 9.99 -11.93 12.39
N SER A 216 10.66 -11.11 13.21
CA SER A 216 10.71 -11.29 14.66
C SER A 216 10.80 -9.98 15.43
N TYR A 217 10.49 -10.04 16.73
CA TYR A 217 10.61 -8.90 17.66
C TYR A 217 12.08 -8.62 18.01
N GLN A 218 12.84 -9.67 18.26
CA GLN A 218 14.30 -9.61 18.48
C GLN A 218 15.01 -10.31 17.33
N PRO A 219 16.26 -9.95 16.99
CA PRO A 219 16.98 -10.56 15.89
C PRO A 219 17.20 -12.06 16.13
N ALA A 220 17.09 -12.84 15.07
CA ALA A 220 17.45 -14.25 15.03
C ALA A 220 18.52 -14.49 13.95
N GLU A 221 19.55 -15.25 14.27
CA GLU A 221 20.63 -15.54 13.33
C GLU A 221 20.14 -16.28 12.05
N PRO A 222 20.67 -15.97 10.85
CA PRO A 222 21.61 -14.88 10.59
C PRO A 222 20.92 -13.50 10.53
N TYR A 223 21.56 -12.48 11.11
CA TYR A 223 21.15 -11.08 10.97
C TYR A 223 22.34 -10.16 10.69
N ALA A 224 22.12 -9.09 9.98
CA ALA A 224 23.15 -8.07 9.73
C ALA A 224 23.34 -7.20 10.97
N ARG A 225 24.61 -6.94 11.34
CA ARG A 225 24.92 -5.91 12.35
C ARG A 225 24.77 -4.53 11.74
N GLY A 226 24.25 -3.58 12.52
CA GLY A 226 24.04 -2.21 12.10
C GLY A 226 25.18 -1.29 12.55
N TYR A 227 25.54 -0.32 11.72
CA TYR A 227 26.70 0.52 11.97
C TYR A 227 26.44 2.02 11.78
N VAL A 228 27.17 2.81 12.56
CA VAL A 228 27.54 4.18 12.18
C VAL A 228 28.84 4.10 11.39
N VAL A 229 28.83 4.64 10.19
CA VAL A 229 30.02 4.79 9.34
C VAL A 229 30.67 6.16 9.65
N HIS A 230 31.90 6.17 10.13
CA HIS A 230 32.60 7.42 10.44
C HIS A 230 32.77 8.26 9.17
N PRO A 231 32.34 9.55 9.14
CA PRO A 231 32.28 10.32 7.92
C PRO A 231 33.62 10.54 7.22
N TRP A 232 34.71 10.64 7.96
CA TRP A 232 36.03 10.89 7.41
C TRP A 232 36.91 9.63 7.31
N HIS A 233 36.86 8.76 8.33
CA HIS A 233 37.80 7.61 8.39
C HIS A 233 37.19 6.34 7.78
N GLY A 234 35.88 6.26 7.60
CA GLY A 234 35.20 5.08 7.08
C GLY A 234 35.18 3.88 8.04
N THR A 235 35.63 4.09 9.29
CA THR A 235 35.57 3.05 10.33
C THR A 235 34.13 2.81 10.76
N LEU A 236 33.84 1.58 11.14
CA LEU A 236 32.49 1.15 11.55
C LEU A 236 32.41 1.14 13.08
N ARG A 237 31.32 1.68 13.63
CA ARG A 237 30.94 1.51 15.03
C ARG A 237 29.60 0.84 15.08
N GLU A 238 29.51 -0.34 15.71
CA GLU A 238 28.24 -1.07 15.85
C GLU A 238 27.27 -0.29 16.72
N GLU A 239 26.01 -0.26 16.30
CA GLU A 239 24.90 0.33 17.03
C GLU A 239 24.23 -0.69 17.97
N PRO A 240 23.66 -0.24 19.10
CA PRO A 240 23.00 -1.12 20.04
C PRO A 240 21.71 -1.70 19.47
N ARG A 241 21.36 -2.88 19.97
CA ARG A 241 20.09 -3.56 19.68
C ARG A 241 19.25 -3.51 20.94
N THR A 242 18.35 -2.55 20.99
CA THR A 242 17.52 -2.31 22.16
C THR A 242 16.10 -2.84 21.94
N ASP A 243 15.46 -3.28 23.01
CA ASP A 243 14.01 -3.44 23.07
C ASP A 243 13.40 -2.07 23.30
N THR A 244 12.52 -1.65 22.41
CA THR A 244 11.88 -0.33 22.44
C THR A 244 10.62 -0.28 23.32
N GLY A 245 10.27 -1.37 23.98
CA GLY A 245 9.16 -1.42 24.95
C GLY A 245 7.82 -0.94 24.36
N ALA A 246 7.17 0.01 25.02
CA ALA A 246 5.89 0.57 24.57
C ALA A 246 5.96 1.28 23.20
N MET A 247 7.16 1.60 22.70
CA MET A 247 7.37 2.16 21.37
C MET A 247 7.56 1.10 20.28
N ALA A 248 7.50 -0.20 20.62
CA ALA A 248 7.66 -1.29 19.66
C ALA A 248 6.73 -1.20 18.44
N PRO A 249 5.45 -0.79 18.56
CA PRO A 249 4.55 -0.62 17.44
C PRO A 249 4.99 0.42 16.40
N ALA A 250 5.95 1.28 16.75
CA ALA A 250 6.50 2.30 15.86
C ALA A 250 7.72 1.84 15.05
N GLY A 251 8.48 0.78 15.50
CA GLY A 251 9.71 0.48 14.78
C GLY A 251 10.55 -0.72 15.23
N GLN A 252 10.04 -1.62 16.07
CA GLN A 252 10.85 -2.68 16.70
C GLN A 252 11.29 -3.80 15.77
N LEU A 253 10.51 -4.15 14.76
CA LEU A 253 10.62 -5.45 14.08
C LEU A 253 11.89 -5.63 13.25
N TRP A 254 12.26 -6.89 13.11
CA TRP A 254 13.31 -7.41 12.24
C TRP A 254 12.69 -8.29 11.18
N ALA A 255 13.17 -8.21 9.94
CA ALA A 255 12.72 -9.08 8.86
C ALA A 255 13.84 -9.41 7.88
N SER A 256 13.72 -10.55 7.21
CA SER A 256 14.50 -10.87 6.02
C SER A 256 13.93 -10.17 4.79
N LEU A 257 14.73 -10.12 3.71
CA LEU A 257 14.27 -9.56 2.44
C LEU A 257 13.09 -10.35 1.89
N ALA A 258 13.14 -11.67 1.99
CA ALA A 258 12.08 -12.58 1.53
C ALA A 258 10.75 -12.31 2.27
N ASP A 259 10.80 -12.14 3.59
CA ASP A 259 9.60 -11.84 4.38
C ASP A 259 9.05 -10.43 4.10
N LEU A 260 9.95 -9.44 3.96
CA LEU A 260 9.52 -8.10 3.61
C LEU A 260 8.89 -8.04 2.21
N ALA A 261 9.34 -8.90 1.29
CA ALA A 261 8.71 -9.06 -0.02
C ALA A 261 7.31 -9.68 0.08
N ARG A 262 7.08 -10.66 0.99
CA ARG A 262 5.72 -11.18 1.27
C ARG A 262 4.80 -10.09 1.79
N TRP A 263 5.29 -9.26 2.72
CA TRP A 263 4.53 -8.10 3.22
C TRP A 263 4.20 -7.10 2.13
N ALA A 264 5.16 -6.78 1.26
CA ALA A 264 4.94 -5.89 0.12
C ALA A 264 3.94 -6.48 -0.90
N GLY A 265 4.02 -7.78 -1.16
CA GLY A 265 3.06 -8.51 -1.98
C GLY A 265 1.63 -8.45 -1.41
N PHE A 266 1.49 -8.63 -0.10
CA PHE A 266 0.22 -8.46 0.61
C PHE A 266 -0.32 -7.02 0.50
N LEU A 267 0.51 -5.99 0.59
CA LEU A 267 0.07 -4.60 0.40
C LEU A 267 -0.32 -4.30 -1.07
N ALA A 268 0.21 -5.05 -2.04
CA ALA A 268 -0.20 -4.94 -3.43
C ALA A 268 -1.56 -5.61 -3.68
N ASP A 269 -1.72 -6.83 -3.21
CA ASP A 269 -2.89 -7.69 -3.39
C ASP A 269 -3.21 -8.39 -2.04
N PRO A 270 -4.09 -7.80 -1.22
CA PRO A 270 -4.32 -8.26 0.13
C PRO A 270 -5.10 -9.58 0.18
N ASP A 271 -4.70 -10.46 1.11
CA ASP A 271 -5.49 -11.62 1.51
C ASP A 271 -6.74 -11.13 2.26
N PRO A 272 -7.96 -11.43 1.74
CA PRO A 272 -9.21 -10.99 2.37
C PRO A 272 -9.46 -11.62 3.75
N GLU A 273 -8.81 -12.73 4.09
CA GLU A 273 -8.84 -13.32 5.44
C GLU A 273 -8.06 -12.48 6.46
N ILE A 274 -7.12 -11.65 5.99
CA ILE A 274 -6.35 -10.75 6.84
C ILE A 274 -6.99 -9.36 6.87
N ILE A 275 -7.27 -8.78 5.70
CA ILE A 275 -7.94 -7.47 5.58
C ILE A 275 -8.72 -7.40 4.27
N ALA A 276 -9.90 -6.78 4.31
CA ALA A 276 -10.69 -6.60 3.09
C ALA A 276 -9.93 -5.71 2.07
N PRO A 277 -9.98 -6.04 0.75
CA PRO A 277 -9.33 -5.23 -0.28
C PRO A 277 -9.79 -3.76 -0.28
N GLY A 278 -11.06 -3.49 0.05
CA GLY A 278 -11.60 -2.14 0.20
C GLY A 278 -10.98 -1.38 1.36
N THR A 279 -10.72 -2.04 2.48
CA THR A 279 -10.04 -1.46 3.64
C THR A 279 -8.59 -1.09 3.31
N LEU A 280 -7.86 -1.97 2.60
CA LEU A 280 -6.52 -1.61 2.15
C LEU A 280 -6.53 -0.46 1.13
N ALA A 281 -7.53 -0.39 0.27
CA ALA A 281 -7.70 0.74 -0.64
C ALA A 281 -7.95 2.05 0.15
N GLU A 282 -8.76 2.03 1.20
CA GLU A 282 -8.96 3.17 2.12
C GLU A 282 -7.65 3.60 2.78
N MET A 283 -6.80 2.67 3.20
CA MET A 283 -5.47 2.99 3.76
C MET A 283 -4.59 3.78 2.78
N CYS A 284 -4.82 3.65 1.49
CA CYS A 284 -4.10 4.37 0.43
C CYS A 284 -4.71 5.72 0.06
N VAL A 285 -5.77 6.17 0.75
CA VAL A 285 -6.33 7.52 0.56
C VAL A 285 -5.52 8.51 1.39
N PRO A 286 -5.02 9.64 0.81
CA PRO A 286 -4.27 10.63 1.59
C PRO A 286 -5.10 11.23 2.73
N VAL A 287 -4.62 11.09 3.97
CA VAL A 287 -5.16 11.77 5.15
C VAL A 287 -4.49 13.14 5.32
N ALA A 288 -3.19 13.20 5.01
CA ALA A 288 -2.41 14.43 5.05
C ALA A 288 -1.37 14.43 3.93
N MET A 289 -1.13 15.61 3.36
CA MET A 289 -0.04 15.83 2.41
C MET A 289 1.22 16.25 3.18
N ALA A 290 2.31 15.52 2.94
CA ALA A 290 3.61 15.82 3.54
C ALA A 290 4.36 16.91 2.74
N ASP A 291 4.02 17.07 1.47
CA ASP A 291 4.58 18.02 0.53
C ASP A 291 3.44 18.86 -0.07
N LEU A 292 3.32 20.10 0.38
CA LEU A 292 2.26 21.02 -0.02
C LEU A 292 2.57 21.76 -1.32
N ASP A 293 3.84 21.80 -1.74
CA ASP A 293 4.24 22.57 -2.92
C ASP A 293 4.05 21.76 -4.21
N SER A 294 4.45 20.49 -4.20
CA SER A 294 4.40 19.64 -5.41
C SER A 294 3.34 18.54 -5.37
N TRP A 295 2.77 18.25 -4.21
CA TRP A 295 1.76 17.23 -3.98
C TRP A 295 2.21 15.84 -4.44
N THR A 296 3.50 15.55 -4.23
CA THR A 296 4.13 14.28 -4.60
C THR A 296 4.30 13.33 -3.44
N ALA A 297 4.13 13.80 -2.21
CA ALA A 297 4.24 13.01 -1.00
C ALA A 297 3.04 13.25 -0.07
N GLY A 298 2.36 12.17 0.28
CA GLY A 298 1.24 12.14 1.23
C GLY A 298 1.36 10.96 2.18
N TYR A 299 0.43 10.91 3.11
CA TYR A 299 0.33 9.81 4.08
C TYR A 299 -1.13 9.42 4.25
N GLY A 300 -1.40 8.14 4.08
CA GLY A 300 -2.72 7.55 4.30
C GLY A 300 -2.88 7.02 5.73
N LEU A 301 -3.64 5.95 5.90
CA LEU A 301 -3.77 5.30 7.22
C LEU A 301 -2.63 4.29 7.41
N GLY A 302 -1.47 4.79 7.84
CA GLY A 302 -0.29 3.98 8.12
C GLY A 302 0.62 3.72 6.92
N LEU A 303 0.39 4.36 5.78
CA LEU A 303 1.14 4.16 4.54
C LEU A 303 1.64 5.49 4.00
N GLU A 304 2.92 5.54 3.60
CA GLU A 304 3.46 6.61 2.77
C GLU A 304 2.95 6.47 1.33
N LEU A 305 2.57 7.59 0.74
CA LEU A 305 2.08 7.68 -0.63
C LEU A 305 3.00 8.62 -1.41
N HIS A 306 3.58 8.14 -2.49
CA HIS A 306 4.46 8.94 -3.34
C HIS A 306 3.97 8.92 -4.78
N ARG A 307 3.83 10.11 -5.36
CA ARG A 307 3.44 10.29 -6.75
C ARG A 307 4.65 10.59 -7.63
N ALA A 308 4.78 9.88 -8.73
CA ALA A 308 5.79 10.11 -9.77
C ALA A 308 5.09 10.07 -11.14
N GLY A 309 4.82 11.25 -11.69
CA GLY A 309 4.01 11.39 -12.90
C GLY A 309 2.56 10.92 -12.65
N ASP A 310 2.13 9.93 -13.41
CA ASP A 310 0.81 9.28 -13.30
C ASP A 310 0.79 8.10 -12.32
N ARG A 311 1.95 7.68 -11.81
CA ARG A 311 2.08 6.53 -10.90
C ARG A 311 2.01 6.97 -9.45
N VAL A 312 1.31 6.19 -8.63
CA VAL A 312 1.31 6.32 -7.17
C VAL A 312 1.96 5.07 -6.56
N TYR A 313 2.99 5.30 -5.75
CA TYR A 313 3.68 4.27 -4.99
C TYR A 313 3.22 4.30 -3.55
N THR A 314 2.86 3.13 -3.04
CA THR A 314 2.40 2.92 -1.67
C THR A 314 3.46 2.14 -0.90
N GLY A 315 3.73 2.50 0.34
CA GLY A 315 4.69 1.75 1.15
C GLY A 315 5.09 2.47 2.42
N HIS A 316 6.33 2.31 2.83
CA HIS A 316 6.94 3.03 3.96
C HIS A 316 8.45 2.91 3.94
N GLY A 317 9.13 3.97 4.32
CA GLY A 317 10.54 3.92 4.68
C GLY A 317 10.75 3.43 6.11
N GLY A 318 11.91 2.87 6.40
CA GLY A 318 12.29 2.47 7.75
C GLY A 318 13.68 2.97 8.13
N SER A 319 13.82 3.36 9.39
CA SER A 319 15.12 3.73 9.96
C SER A 319 15.15 3.34 11.43
N MET A 320 16.22 2.72 11.85
CA MET A 320 16.61 2.48 13.23
C MET A 320 18.14 2.65 13.34
N PRO A 321 18.70 2.86 14.53
CA PRO A 321 20.14 2.99 14.67
C PRO A 321 20.92 1.87 13.95
N GLY A 322 21.74 2.27 12.99
CA GLY A 322 22.51 1.34 12.16
C GLY A 322 21.77 0.69 11.00
N TYR A 323 20.51 1.05 10.73
CA TYR A 323 19.74 0.42 9.65
C TYR A 323 18.84 1.42 8.95
N VAL A 324 18.69 1.24 7.65
CA VAL A 324 17.62 1.83 6.85
C VAL A 324 16.93 0.73 6.01
N ALA A 325 15.63 0.87 5.83
CA ALA A 325 14.81 -0.04 5.06
C ALA A 325 13.90 0.72 4.08
N THR A 326 13.47 0.06 3.04
CA THR A 326 12.48 0.58 2.10
C THR A 326 11.49 -0.50 1.70
N LEU A 327 10.24 -0.09 1.55
CA LEU A 327 9.18 -0.86 0.93
C LEU A 327 8.38 0.10 0.06
N SER A 328 8.22 -0.23 -1.22
CA SER A 328 7.46 0.58 -2.17
C SER A 328 6.78 -0.32 -3.18
N VAL A 329 5.48 -0.12 -3.42
CA VAL A 329 4.65 -0.95 -4.30
C VAL A 329 3.86 -0.06 -5.25
N HIS A 330 3.80 -0.46 -6.51
CA HIS A 330 2.83 0.04 -7.48
C HIS A 330 1.66 -0.94 -7.56
N ARG A 331 0.63 -0.69 -6.76
CA ARG A 331 -0.51 -1.61 -6.61
C ARG A 331 -1.18 -2.02 -7.92
N PRO A 332 -1.41 -1.10 -8.89
CA PRO A 332 -2.07 -1.48 -10.15
C PRO A 332 -1.31 -2.54 -10.97
N SER A 333 0.03 -2.61 -10.86
CA SER A 333 0.84 -3.62 -11.56
C SER A 333 1.22 -4.81 -10.70
N GLY A 334 1.03 -4.72 -9.37
CA GLY A 334 1.53 -5.72 -8.43
C GLY A 334 3.05 -5.76 -8.29
N ILE A 335 3.79 -4.79 -8.86
CA ILE A 335 5.25 -4.74 -8.79
C ILE A 335 5.66 -3.92 -7.57
N GLY A 336 6.64 -4.42 -6.82
CA GLY A 336 7.18 -3.75 -5.65
C GLY A 336 8.69 -3.88 -5.53
N VAL A 337 9.24 -3.06 -4.66
CA VAL A 337 10.66 -3.06 -4.28
C VAL A 337 10.77 -3.01 -2.78
N VAL A 338 11.61 -3.86 -2.23
CA VAL A 338 11.98 -3.90 -0.81
C VAL A 338 13.49 -3.88 -0.68
N GLY A 339 14.03 -3.38 0.44
CA GLY A 339 15.48 -3.40 0.59
C GLY A 339 15.98 -2.88 1.94
N PHE A 340 17.24 -3.16 2.20
CA PHE A 340 17.94 -2.82 3.44
C PHE A 340 19.35 -2.32 3.19
N ALA A 341 19.80 -1.42 4.07
CA ALA A 341 21.22 -1.18 4.29
C ALA A 341 21.51 -1.16 5.79
N ASN A 342 22.68 -1.68 6.18
CA ASN A 342 23.10 -1.75 7.57
C ASN A 342 23.94 -0.54 8.00
N ALA A 343 23.51 0.64 7.54
CA ALA A 343 23.98 1.93 8.00
C ALA A 343 22.79 2.85 8.27
N TYR A 344 22.96 3.85 9.15
CA TYR A 344 21.88 4.79 9.49
C TYR A 344 21.41 5.66 8.33
N GLY A 345 22.18 5.79 7.30
CA GLY A 345 21.84 6.50 6.07
C GLY A 345 22.88 6.29 4.98
N LEU A 346 22.47 6.53 3.76
CA LEU A 346 23.37 6.54 2.60
C LEU A 346 23.91 7.97 2.39
N ARG A 347 25.21 8.12 2.24
CA ARG A 347 25.82 9.44 2.01
C ARG A 347 25.36 10.11 0.71
N SER A 348 24.92 9.34 -0.26
CA SER A 348 24.51 9.80 -1.61
C SER A 348 23.02 10.00 -1.78
N GLY A 349 22.22 9.87 -0.72
CA GLY A 349 20.75 9.96 -0.82
C GLY A 349 20.05 9.10 0.22
N SER A 350 18.84 8.67 -0.08
CA SER A 350 18.06 7.80 0.81
C SER A 350 17.72 6.47 0.14
N LEU A 351 17.69 5.40 0.92
CA LEU A 351 17.27 4.08 0.43
C LEU A 351 15.83 4.07 -0.11
N PRO A 352 14.84 4.76 0.49
CA PRO A 352 13.51 4.90 -0.12
C PRO A 352 13.53 5.56 -1.50
N MET A 353 14.39 6.55 -1.74
CA MET A 353 14.53 7.15 -3.08
C MET A 353 15.10 6.14 -4.07
N LEU A 354 16.13 5.39 -3.71
CA LEU A 354 16.70 4.32 -4.54
C LEU A 354 15.62 3.26 -4.85
N GLY A 355 14.86 2.82 -3.84
CA GLY A 355 13.77 1.86 -4.03
C GLY A 355 12.75 2.33 -5.06
N ARG A 356 12.30 3.59 -4.97
CA ARG A 356 11.37 4.16 -5.97
C ARG A 356 12.01 4.33 -7.35
N GLN A 357 13.29 4.68 -7.43
CA GLN A 357 14.02 4.76 -8.70
C GLN A 357 14.10 3.39 -9.38
N VAL A 358 14.42 2.33 -8.61
CA VAL A 358 14.43 0.96 -9.12
C VAL A 358 13.02 0.53 -9.57
N LEU A 359 12.00 0.82 -8.75
CA LEU A 359 10.62 0.51 -9.12
C LEU A 359 10.19 1.21 -10.42
N SER A 360 10.51 2.50 -10.58
CA SER A 360 10.26 3.22 -11.84
C SER A 360 11.01 2.59 -13.01
N THR A 361 12.28 2.23 -12.81
CA THR A 361 13.10 1.58 -13.87
C THR A 361 12.48 0.27 -14.34
N VAL A 362 11.97 -0.54 -13.40
CA VAL A 362 11.29 -1.80 -13.73
C VAL A 362 9.99 -1.54 -14.47
N LEU A 363 9.14 -0.64 -13.95
CA LEU A 363 7.86 -0.29 -14.56
C LEU A 363 8.01 0.32 -15.97
N ASP A 364 9.07 1.07 -16.22
CA ASP A 364 9.36 1.65 -17.54
C ASP A 364 9.79 0.59 -18.56
N ALA A 365 10.40 -0.51 -18.09
CA ALA A 365 10.82 -1.63 -18.92
C ALA A 365 9.72 -2.67 -19.14
N GLU A 366 8.65 -2.64 -18.32
CA GLU A 366 7.54 -3.58 -18.42
C GLU A 366 6.56 -3.13 -19.50
N PRO A 367 6.21 -4.00 -20.45
CA PRO A 367 5.16 -3.70 -21.40
C PRO A 367 3.82 -3.59 -20.63
N VAL A 368 3.08 -2.52 -20.89
CA VAL A 368 1.71 -2.41 -20.39
C VAL A 368 0.88 -3.51 -21.06
N PRO A 369 0.25 -4.43 -20.30
CA PRO A 369 -0.55 -5.48 -20.89
C PRO A 369 -1.72 -4.86 -21.67
N VAL A 370 -1.68 -4.94 -22.97
CA VAL A 370 -2.82 -4.56 -23.82
C VAL A 370 -3.77 -5.76 -23.87
N ARG A 371 -4.93 -5.63 -23.26
CA ARG A 371 -5.98 -6.64 -23.43
C ARG A 371 -6.52 -6.50 -24.86
N PRO A 372 -6.36 -7.52 -25.73
CA PRO A 372 -6.93 -7.46 -27.06
C PRO A 372 -8.46 -7.38 -26.92
N TRP A 373 -9.07 -6.48 -27.70
CA TRP A 373 -10.52 -6.48 -27.82
C TRP A 373 -11.00 -7.83 -28.36
N ARG A 374 -12.03 -8.38 -27.75
CA ARG A 374 -12.67 -9.60 -28.20
C ARG A 374 -14.15 -9.31 -28.44
N PRO A 375 -14.73 -9.80 -29.55
CA PRO A 375 -16.15 -9.64 -29.78
C PRO A 375 -16.93 -10.38 -28.68
N ALA A 376 -18.06 -9.80 -28.27
CA ALA A 376 -18.98 -10.46 -27.36
C ALA A 376 -19.54 -11.73 -28.04
N THR A 377 -19.66 -12.81 -27.28
CA THR A 377 -20.19 -14.09 -27.74
C THR A 377 -21.73 -14.11 -27.84
N ALA A 378 -22.40 -13.14 -27.19
CA ALA A 378 -23.84 -12.98 -27.22
C ALA A 378 -24.20 -11.49 -27.12
N VAL A 379 -25.34 -11.13 -27.73
CA VAL A 379 -25.93 -9.81 -27.57
C VAL A 379 -26.55 -9.72 -26.17
N PRO A 380 -26.25 -8.68 -25.37
CA PRO A 380 -26.92 -8.47 -24.10
C PRO A 380 -28.44 -8.48 -24.28
N THR A 381 -29.16 -9.14 -23.41
CA THR A 381 -30.62 -9.24 -23.45
C THR A 381 -31.24 -8.56 -22.21
N GLY A 382 -32.56 -8.35 -22.27
CA GLY A 382 -33.29 -7.75 -21.17
C GLY A 382 -32.85 -6.32 -20.87
N GLU A 383 -32.78 -5.99 -19.59
CA GLU A 383 -32.48 -4.63 -19.14
C GLU A 383 -31.14 -4.09 -19.69
N ILE A 384 -30.11 -4.93 -19.78
CA ILE A 384 -28.80 -4.49 -20.29
C ILE A 384 -28.89 -3.95 -21.71
N ALA A 385 -29.66 -4.64 -22.59
CA ALA A 385 -29.87 -4.17 -23.96
C ALA A 385 -30.62 -2.85 -24.01
N GLU A 386 -31.54 -2.61 -23.09
CA GLU A 386 -32.32 -1.36 -23.01
C GLU A 386 -31.47 -0.19 -22.52
N LEU A 387 -30.49 -0.44 -21.64
CA LEU A 387 -29.64 0.61 -21.05
C LEU A 387 -28.48 1.00 -21.94
N THR A 388 -27.92 0.09 -22.74
CA THR A 388 -26.75 0.35 -23.61
C THR A 388 -27.07 1.29 -24.77
N GLY A 389 -26.03 1.98 -25.28
CA GLY A 389 -26.11 2.91 -26.41
C GLY A 389 -25.97 4.37 -26.02
N ARG A 390 -26.53 5.27 -26.82
CA ARG A 390 -26.38 6.72 -26.68
C ARG A 390 -27.39 7.32 -25.72
N TRP A 391 -26.90 8.25 -24.89
CA TRP A 391 -27.69 9.01 -23.92
C TRP A 391 -27.20 10.45 -23.90
N TRP A 392 -28.05 11.38 -23.51
CA TRP A 392 -27.74 12.80 -23.45
C TRP A 392 -28.08 13.36 -22.07
N TRP A 393 -27.23 14.23 -21.58
CA TRP A 393 -27.45 15.05 -20.39
C TRP A 393 -26.92 16.47 -20.63
N MET A 394 -27.78 17.47 -20.48
CA MET A 394 -27.43 18.90 -20.70
C MET A 394 -26.76 19.14 -22.07
N GLY A 395 -27.29 18.54 -23.14
CA GLY A 395 -26.74 18.65 -24.49
C GLY A 395 -25.39 17.94 -24.72
N ARG A 396 -24.89 17.21 -23.73
CA ARG A 396 -23.67 16.41 -23.84
C ARG A 396 -24.02 14.97 -24.14
N GLU A 397 -23.28 14.38 -25.04
CA GLU A 397 -23.45 12.98 -25.44
C GLU A 397 -22.66 12.03 -24.53
N PHE A 398 -23.29 10.91 -24.20
CA PHE A 398 -22.68 9.82 -23.41
C PHE A 398 -22.96 8.49 -24.09
N GLU A 399 -22.01 7.56 -23.91
CA GLU A 399 -22.19 6.16 -24.26
C GLU A 399 -22.34 5.34 -22.98
N VAL A 400 -23.36 4.49 -22.94
CA VAL A 400 -23.51 3.44 -21.94
C VAL A 400 -23.15 2.12 -22.60
N ALA A 401 -22.05 1.54 -22.20
CA ALA A 401 -21.55 0.24 -22.67
C ALA A 401 -21.69 -0.82 -21.58
N TRP A 402 -21.76 -2.08 -21.98
CA TRP A 402 -21.72 -3.23 -21.08
C TRP A 402 -20.36 -3.89 -21.11
N GLU A 403 -19.75 -4.11 -19.95
CA GLU A 403 -18.50 -4.86 -19.77
C GLU A 403 -18.84 -6.25 -19.20
N PRO A 404 -18.92 -7.30 -20.04
CA PRO A 404 -19.42 -8.61 -19.61
C PRO A 404 -18.54 -9.29 -18.55
N THR A 405 -17.24 -9.06 -18.61
CA THR A 405 -16.28 -9.73 -17.71
C THR A 405 -16.39 -9.20 -16.27
N ALA A 406 -16.69 -7.91 -16.13
CA ALA A 406 -16.87 -7.26 -14.85
C ALA A 406 -18.32 -7.20 -14.39
N GLU A 407 -19.28 -7.56 -15.30
CA GLU A 407 -20.72 -7.37 -15.09
C GLU A 407 -21.09 -5.92 -14.73
N GLU A 408 -20.50 -4.97 -15.48
CA GLU A 408 -20.65 -3.54 -15.21
C GLU A 408 -21.20 -2.77 -16.42
N LEU A 409 -22.01 -1.74 -16.14
CA LEU A 409 -22.31 -0.67 -17.08
C LEU A 409 -21.20 0.39 -16.99
N VAL A 410 -20.69 0.79 -18.14
CA VAL A 410 -19.68 1.85 -18.24
C VAL A 410 -20.29 3.06 -18.93
N ILE A 411 -20.35 4.20 -18.25
CA ILE A 411 -20.89 5.46 -18.76
C ILE A 411 -19.74 6.41 -19.06
N SER A 412 -19.54 6.72 -20.34
CA SER A 412 -18.45 7.57 -20.83
C SER A 412 -19.00 8.76 -21.59
N GLN A 413 -18.43 9.95 -21.36
CA GLN A 413 -18.74 11.14 -22.18
C GLN A 413 -18.12 11.02 -23.58
N LEU A 414 -18.82 11.55 -24.59
CA LEU A 414 -18.36 11.60 -25.96
C LEU A 414 -18.35 13.07 -26.49
N PRO A 415 -17.25 13.50 -27.11
CA PRO A 415 -15.92 12.85 -27.09
C PRO A 415 -15.39 12.73 -25.65
N PRO A 416 -14.41 11.85 -25.40
CA PRO A 416 -13.83 11.71 -24.06
C PRO A 416 -13.39 13.06 -23.49
N GLY A 417 -13.86 13.36 -22.29
CA GLY A 417 -13.55 14.56 -21.53
C GLY A 417 -12.58 14.29 -20.39
N PRO A 418 -12.27 15.29 -19.56
CA PRO A 418 -11.41 15.13 -18.40
C PRO A 418 -12.04 14.30 -17.27
N VAL A 419 -13.34 14.05 -17.36
CA VAL A 419 -14.09 13.28 -16.33
C VAL A 419 -13.92 11.79 -16.63
N PRO A 420 -13.43 11.00 -15.66
CA PRO A 420 -13.33 9.56 -15.83
C PRO A 420 -14.69 8.91 -16.08
N ALA A 421 -14.72 7.86 -16.90
CA ALA A 421 -15.91 7.03 -17.08
C ALA A 421 -16.39 6.47 -15.72
N SER A 422 -17.70 6.48 -15.51
CA SER A 422 -18.31 5.89 -14.31
C SER A 422 -18.67 4.44 -14.59
N ARG A 423 -18.36 3.55 -13.65
CA ARG A 423 -18.68 2.13 -13.71
C ARG A 423 -19.75 1.80 -12.68
N PHE A 424 -20.76 1.06 -13.07
CA PHE A 424 -21.86 0.67 -12.20
C PHE A 424 -22.03 -0.85 -12.19
N GLY A 425 -21.98 -1.44 -11.01
CA GLY A 425 -22.26 -2.85 -10.77
C GLY A 425 -23.53 -3.02 -9.91
N ARG A 426 -24.06 -4.25 -9.84
CA ARG A 426 -25.17 -4.55 -8.94
C ARG A 426 -24.69 -4.63 -7.50
N ASP A 427 -25.40 -3.94 -6.58
CA ASP A 427 -25.20 -4.11 -5.14
C ASP A 427 -25.89 -5.39 -4.63
N ALA A 428 -25.73 -5.69 -3.33
CA ALA A 428 -26.35 -6.87 -2.71
C ALA A 428 -27.90 -6.87 -2.76
N THR A 429 -28.50 -5.72 -3.02
CA THR A 429 -29.97 -5.56 -3.17
C THR A 429 -30.42 -5.59 -4.64
N GLY A 430 -29.47 -5.74 -5.58
CA GLY A 430 -29.73 -5.76 -7.02
C GLY A 430 -29.83 -4.38 -7.66
N ARG A 431 -29.50 -3.26 -6.96
CA ARG A 431 -29.48 -1.91 -7.51
C ARG A 431 -28.17 -1.63 -8.22
N TRP A 432 -28.22 -0.82 -9.27
CA TRP A 432 -27.00 -0.31 -9.91
C TRP A 432 -26.32 0.72 -9.01
N GLN A 433 -25.12 0.41 -8.54
CA GLN A 433 -24.30 1.31 -7.72
C GLN A 433 -22.97 1.60 -8.40
N GLY A 434 -22.55 2.86 -8.38
CA GLY A 434 -21.23 3.31 -8.83
C GLY A 434 -20.10 2.57 -8.10
N ARG A 435 -19.16 2.06 -8.89
CA ARG A 435 -17.97 1.32 -8.41
C ARG A 435 -16.69 2.10 -8.61
N SER A 436 -16.72 3.08 -9.51
CA SER A 436 -15.59 3.96 -9.78
C SER A 436 -15.98 5.12 -10.69
N GLY A 437 -15.09 6.11 -10.84
CA GLY A 437 -15.31 7.28 -11.67
C GLY A 437 -16.04 8.39 -10.93
N TRP A 438 -16.65 9.31 -11.67
CA TRP A 438 -17.29 10.48 -11.05
C TRP A 438 -18.48 10.13 -10.17
N ASN A 439 -19.18 9.05 -10.50
CA ASN A 439 -20.37 8.62 -9.77
C ASN A 439 -20.09 7.43 -8.84
N ASP A 440 -18.86 7.33 -8.32
CA ASP A 440 -18.52 6.29 -7.34
C ASP A 440 -19.40 6.41 -6.09
N GLY A 441 -20.02 5.28 -5.68
CA GLY A 441 -20.98 5.23 -4.56
C GLY A 441 -22.41 5.61 -4.90
N GLU A 442 -22.65 6.34 -5.99
CA GLU A 442 -23.98 6.82 -6.38
C GLU A 442 -24.87 5.70 -6.94
N ILE A 443 -26.20 5.86 -6.81
CA ILE A 443 -27.19 4.91 -7.35
C ILE A 443 -27.63 5.38 -8.73
N LEU A 444 -27.57 4.48 -9.72
CA LEU A 444 -28.22 4.65 -11.00
C LEU A 444 -29.62 4.04 -10.95
N SER A 445 -30.63 4.86 -11.11
CA SER A 445 -32.05 4.49 -11.19
C SER A 445 -32.52 4.52 -12.62
N VAL A 446 -33.28 3.49 -13.03
CA VAL A 446 -33.86 3.40 -14.38
C VAL A 446 -35.29 3.87 -14.34
N ARG A 447 -35.59 4.96 -15.05
CA ARG A 447 -36.98 5.45 -15.19
C ARG A 447 -37.66 4.77 -16.38
N ARG A 448 -38.90 4.35 -16.17
CA ARG A 448 -39.72 3.68 -17.21
C ARG A 448 -41.03 4.39 -17.38
N ASP A 449 -41.58 4.35 -18.57
CA ASP A 449 -42.95 4.80 -18.84
C ASP A 449 -44.00 3.76 -18.40
N ARG A 450 -45.29 4.08 -18.65
CA ARG A 450 -46.41 3.19 -18.33
C ARG A 450 -46.43 1.89 -19.16
N ALA A 451 -45.73 1.88 -20.29
CA ALA A 451 -45.58 0.71 -21.15
C ALA A 451 -44.37 -0.15 -20.76
N GLY A 452 -43.56 0.31 -19.78
CA GLY A 452 -42.34 -0.36 -19.30
C GLY A 452 -41.09 0.00 -20.06
N ALA A 453 -41.15 0.86 -21.08
CA ALA A 453 -39.97 1.27 -21.84
C ALA A 453 -39.06 2.22 -21.02
N VAL A 454 -37.74 2.06 -21.14
CA VAL A 454 -36.77 2.92 -20.45
C VAL A 454 -36.79 4.31 -21.08
N THR A 455 -37.09 5.32 -20.26
CA THR A 455 -37.17 6.73 -20.70
C THR A 455 -35.99 7.57 -20.22
N ALA A 456 -35.39 7.23 -19.08
CA ALA A 456 -34.25 7.95 -18.55
C ALA A 456 -33.38 7.08 -17.61
N LEU A 457 -32.13 7.48 -17.48
CA LEU A 457 -31.24 7.04 -16.40
C LEU A 457 -31.09 8.21 -15.45
N ASP A 458 -31.28 7.97 -14.16
CA ASP A 458 -31.16 8.98 -13.11
C ASP A 458 -29.99 8.64 -12.17
N ILE A 459 -28.99 9.48 -12.13
CA ILE A 459 -27.81 9.31 -11.28
C ILE A 459 -27.68 10.58 -10.44
N ALA A 460 -27.92 10.48 -9.13
CA ALA A 460 -27.80 11.61 -8.20
C ALA A 460 -28.56 12.86 -8.69
N THR A 461 -29.78 12.67 -9.26
CA THR A 461 -30.63 13.70 -9.88
C THR A 461 -30.21 14.18 -11.29
N PHE A 462 -29.08 13.69 -11.82
CA PHE A 462 -28.71 13.92 -13.22
C PHE A 462 -29.48 12.96 -14.12
N VAL A 463 -30.36 13.52 -14.95
CA VAL A 463 -31.28 12.75 -15.77
C VAL A 463 -30.76 12.64 -17.20
N PHE A 464 -30.29 11.46 -17.57
CA PHE A 464 -29.87 11.14 -18.94
C PHE A 464 -31.04 10.63 -19.75
N THR A 465 -31.26 11.17 -20.95
CA THR A 465 -32.36 10.82 -21.84
C THR A 465 -31.85 10.31 -23.17
N ARG A 466 -32.75 9.64 -23.94
CA ARG A 466 -32.47 9.22 -25.33
C ARG A 466 -32.68 10.36 -26.33
N ASP A 467 -33.25 11.44 -25.91
CA ASP A 467 -33.52 12.61 -26.73
C ASP A 467 -32.57 13.74 -26.34
N PRO A 468 -31.71 14.21 -27.27
CA PRO A 468 -30.74 15.30 -26.99
C PRO A 468 -31.41 16.64 -26.68
N ASP A 469 -32.64 16.88 -27.16
CA ASP A 469 -33.38 18.13 -26.98
C ASP A 469 -34.15 18.18 -25.66
N ARG A 470 -34.21 17.07 -24.94
CA ARG A 470 -34.89 16.97 -23.65
C ARG A 470 -33.97 17.45 -22.51
N LEU A 471 -34.41 18.48 -21.81
CA LEU A 471 -33.65 19.17 -20.76
C LEU A 471 -34.12 18.86 -19.33
N ASP A 472 -35.09 17.95 -19.14
CA ASP A 472 -35.74 17.63 -17.85
C ASP A 472 -35.42 16.24 -17.32
#